data_8498b7192b6e6d379c61d1dbb61cad52
#
_entry.id   8498b7192b6e6d379c61d1dbb61cad52
#
_cell.length_a   1.000
_cell.length_b   1.000
_cell.length_c   1.000
_cell.angle_alpha   90.00
_cell.angle_beta   90.00
_cell.angle_gamma   90.00
#
_symmetry.space_group_name_H-M   'P 1'
#
loop_
_entity.id
_entity.type
_entity.pdbx_description
1 polymer ?
#
loop_
_entity_poly.entity_id
_entity_poly.type
_entity_poly.pdbx_seq_one_letter_code
_entity_poly.pdbx_strand_id
1 'polypeptide(L)'
;MKKIIYNIAIVLAASCLFASCEDDNYDEPNSGIKGRFIDAETSEVVPMPVQGTSSIQIRMYERDRYYSTGDDYSQLPVITYPKIDGTYENSWMFSKQYILTLEQTNFYPVDTMVVDLNAGGLTDQDIKVIPYARIDVNNAVFENKKLKVSYTITRSKDDYKIENAFLAWHISPRRNW
;
A
#
# COMPACT_ATOMS: atom_id res chain seq x y z
N MET A 1 -21.79 -49.00 -40.96
CA MET A 1 -22.08 -47.56 -41.00
C MET A 1 -22.28 -46.98 -39.60
N LYS A 2 -23.15 -47.49 -38.74
CA LYS A 2 -23.39 -46.94 -37.39
C LYS A 2 -22.13 -46.81 -36.50
N LYS A 3 -21.23 -47.81 -36.50
CA LYS A 3 -20.01 -47.76 -35.71
C LYS A 3 -18.99 -46.71 -36.19
N ILE A 4 -18.96 -46.42 -37.48
CA ILE A 4 -18.05 -45.40 -38.04
C ILE A 4 -18.56 -43.98 -37.65
N ILE A 5 -19.87 -43.76 -37.71
CA ILE A 5 -20.49 -42.49 -37.27
C ILE A 5 -20.25 -42.24 -35.81
N TYR A 6 -20.34 -43.27 -34.96
CA TYR A 6 -20.08 -43.16 -33.51
C TYR A 6 -18.62 -42.81 -33.20
N ASN A 7 -17.68 -43.42 -33.89
CA ASN A 7 -16.26 -43.10 -33.72
C ASN A 7 -15.92 -41.67 -34.20
N ILE A 8 -16.50 -41.24 -35.30
CA ILE A 8 -16.33 -39.85 -35.78
C ILE A 8 -16.89 -38.85 -34.78
N ALA A 9 -18.05 -39.11 -34.17
CA ALA A 9 -18.69 -38.25 -33.18
C ALA A 9 -17.80 -38.15 -31.89
N ILE A 10 -17.20 -39.26 -31.46
CA ILE A 10 -16.28 -39.27 -30.31
C ILE A 10 -15.00 -38.44 -30.58
N VAL A 11 -14.44 -38.57 -31.78
CA VAL A 11 -13.24 -37.81 -32.18
C VAL A 11 -13.55 -36.31 -32.28
N LEU A 12 -14.72 -35.92 -32.82
CA LEU A 12 -15.14 -34.53 -32.85
C LEU A 12 -15.41 -33.97 -31.45
N ALA A 13 -16.05 -34.75 -30.57
CA ALA A 13 -16.27 -34.32 -29.16
C ALA A 13 -14.97 -34.19 -28.39
N ALA A 14 -13.99 -35.06 -28.61
CA ALA A 14 -12.68 -34.96 -28.00
C ALA A 14 -11.88 -33.76 -28.52
N SER A 15 -11.98 -33.37 -29.79
CA SER A 15 -11.29 -32.19 -30.34
C SER A 15 -11.84 -30.88 -29.79
N CYS A 16 -13.12 -30.80 -29.41
CA CYS A 16 -13.71 -29.61 -28.76
C CYS A 16 -13.22 -29.38 -27.33
N LEU A 17 -12.72 -30.42 -26.65
CA LEU A 17 -12.19 -30.28 -25.28
C LEU A 17 -10.80 -29.66 -25.24
N PHE A 18 -10.05 -29.65 -26.34
CA PHE A 18 -8.72 -29.03 -26.43
C PHE A 18 -8.75 -27.58 -26.91
N ALA A 19 -9.88 -27.08 -27.36
CA ALA A 19 -10.03 -25.69 -27.82
C ALA A 19 -10.43 -24.71 -26.72
N SER A 20 -10.50 -25.14 -25.45
CA SER A 20 -11.00 -24.34 -24.32
C SER A 20 -9.90 -23.69 -23.46
N CYS A 21 -8.63 -23.79 -23.82
CA CYS A 21 -7.59 -22.97 -23.25
C CYS A 21 -7.20 -21.91 -24.29
N GLU A 22 -7.94 -20.80 -24.34
CA GLU A 22 -7.30 -19.55 -24.76
C GLU A 22 -6.27 -19.23 -23.68
N ASP A 23 -5.00 -19.15 -24.06
CA ASP A 23 -3.95 -18.62 -23.21
C ASP A 23 -4.42 -17.23 -22.75
N ASP A 24 -4.42 -17.02 -21.45
CA ASP A 24 -4.71 -15.73 -20.86
C ASP A 24 -3.58 -14.77 -21.27
N ASN A 25 -3.81 -14.04 -22.35
CA ASN A 25 -2.84 -13.12 -22.96
C ASN A 25 -2.68 -11.82 -22.20
N TYR A 26 -2.98 -11.80 -20.89
CA TYR A 26 -2.67 -10.63 -20.08
C TYR A 26 -1.17 -10.59 -19.80
N ASP A 27 -0.55 -9.47 -20.15
CA ASP A 27 0.83 -9.21 -19.78
C ASP A 27 1.00 -9.31 -18.26
N GLU A 28 2.08 -9.92 -17.82
CA GLU A 28 2.40 -9.98 -16.40
C GLU A 28 2.71 -8.58 -15.85
N PRO A 29 2.42 -8.31 -14.54
CA PRO A 29 2.87 -7.10 -13.89
C PRO A 29 4.38 -6.95 -14.03
N ASN A 30 4.83 -5.86 -14.63
CA ASN A 30 6.22 -5.66 -15.04
C ASN A 30 6.85 -4.42 -14.41
N SER A 31 6.20 -3.83 -13.41
CA SER A 31 6.61 -2.60 -12.75
C SER A 31 6.28 -2.62 -11.27
N GLY A 32 6.68 -1.58 -10.57
CA GLY A 32 6.33 -1.38 -9.18
C GLY A 32 6.73 0.00 -8.68
N ILE A 33 6.43 0.22 -7.41
CA ILE A 33 6.73 1.46 -6.69
C ILE A 33 7.36 1.15 -5.35
N LYS A 34 8.29 1.98 -4.92
CA LYS A 34 8.84 1.99 -3.56
C LYS A 34 9.14 3.41 -3.12
N GLY A 35 9.29 3.61 -1.83
CA GLY A 35 9.64 4.92 -1.30
C GLY A 35 9.54 4.97 0.20
N ARG A 36 9.64 6.18 0.74
CA ARG A 36 9.61 6.48 2.17
C ARG A 36 8.67 7.63 2.43
N PHE A 37 8.13 7.66 3.63
CA PHE A 37 7.48 8.84 4.16
C PHE A 37 8.54 9.73 4.81
N ILE A 38 8.71 10.94 4.30
CA ILE A 38 9.73 11.90 4.74
C ILE A 38 9.04 13.10 5.37
N ASP A 39 9.44 13.44 6.59
CA ASP A 39 9.00 14.66 7.23
C ASP A 39 9.51 15.87 6.44
N ALA A 40 8.59 16.71 5.97
CA ALA A 40 8.91 17.86 5.13
C ALA A 40 9.72 18.95 5.87
N GLU A 41 9.69 18.96 7.21
CA GLU A 41 10.38 19.96 8.02
C GLU A 41 11.76 19.47 8.48
N THR A 42 11.88 18.19 8.88
CA THR A 42 13.13 17.64 9.43
C THR A 42 13.94 16.85 8.40
N SER A 43 13.32 16.45 7.29
CA SER A 43 13.89 15.54 6.29
C SER A 43 14.18 14.12 6.82
N GLU A 44 13.65 13.77 7.96
CA GLU A 44 13.77 12.45 8.55
C GLU A 44 12.65 11.51 8.08
N VAL A 45 12.91 10.22 8.14
CA VAL A 45 11.87 9.21 7.83
C VAL A 45 10.85 9.18 8.95
N VAL A 46 9.57 9.25 8.58
CA VAL A 46 8.45 9.17 9.54
C VAL A 46 8.06 7.72 9.75
N PRO A 47 8.21 7.18 10.98
CA PRO A 47 7.69 5.84 11.29
C PRO A 47 6.18 5.75 11.10
N MET A 48 5.72 4.64 10.54
CA MET A 48 4.31 4.44 10.22
C MET A 48 3.68 3.35 11.10
N PRO A 49 2.37 3.42 11.35
CA PRO A 49 1.69 2.35 12.04
C PRO A 49 1.74 1.06 11.20
N VAL A 50 1.79 -0.08 11.87
CA VAL A 50 1.70 -1.39 11.19
C VAL A 50 0.34 -1.54 10.51
N GLN A 51 0.30 -2.32 9.46
CA GLN A 51 -0.94 -2.66 8.76
C GLN A 51 -2.01 -3.19 9.72
N GLY A 52 -3.20 -2.61 9.67
CA GLY A 52 -4.35 -2.97 10.51
C GLY A 52 -5.59 -2.18 10.10
N THR A 53 -6.63 -2.21 10.92
CA THR A 53 -7.93 -1.60 10.63
C THR A 53 -7.87 -0.08 10.43
N SER A 54 -6.89 0.59 11.03
CA SER A 54 -6.70 2.05 10.95
C SER A 54 -5.33 2.41 10.38
N SER A 55 -4.77 1.55 9.52
CA SER A 55 -3.48 1.79 8.92
C SER A 55 -3.58 2.70 7.70
N ILE A 56 -2.53 3.47 7.49
CA ILE A 56 -2.40 4.33 6.31
C ILE A 56 -2.46 3.50 5.05
N GLN A 57 -3.24 3.95 4.09
CA GLN A 57 -3.38 3.32 2.78
C GLN A 57 -2.81 4.23 1.70
N ILE A 58 -1.90 3.70 0.92
CA ILE A 58 -1.45 4.29 -0.34
C ILE A 58 -2.32 3.68 -1.42
N ARG A 59 -3.23 4.48 -1.98
CA ARG A 59 -4.16 4.05 -3.02
C ARG A 59 -3.72 4.55 -4.37
N MET A 60 -3.57 3.65 -5.31
CA MET A 60 -3.13 3.93 -6.67
C MET A 60 -4.21 3.53 -7.67
N TYR A 61 -4.72 4.52 -8.39
CA TYR A 61 -5.72 4.37 -9.43
C TYR A 61 -5.07 4.53 -10.80
N GLU A 62 -5.40 3.72 -11.77
CA GLU A 62 -4.96 3.93 -13.15
C GLU A 62 -5.47 5.29 -13.65
N ARG A 63 -4.58 6.16 -14.09
CA ARG A 63 -4.91 7.54 -14.43
C ARG A 63 -5.99 7.65 -15.50
N ASP A 64 -5.89 6.85 -16.54
CA ASP A 64 -6.81 6.90 -17.68
C ASP A 64 -8.25 6.58 -17.28
N ARG A 65 -8.40 5.67 -16.33
CA ARG A 65 -9.71 5.30 -15.79
C ARG A 65 -10.20 6.29 -14.73
N TYR A 66 -9.32 6.82 -13.91
CA TYR A 66 -9.65 7.77 -12.86
C TYR A 66 -10.37 9.02 -13.40
N TYR A 67 -9.94 9.52 -14.56
CA TYR A 67 -10.57 10.68 -15.19
C TYR A 67 -11.71 10.33 -16.14
N SER A 68 -11.81 9.10 -16.63
CA SER A 68 -12.82 8.70 -17.62
C SER A 68 -14.16 8.31 -17.02
N THR A 69 -14.18 7.88 -15.77
CA THR A 69 -15.38 7.36 -15.10
C THR A 69 -16.15 8.42 -14.31
N GLY A 70 -15.66 9.65 -14.23
CA GLY A 70 -16.26 10.71 -13.43
C GLY A 70 -16.36 10.32 -11.95
N ASP A 71 -17.54 10.52 -11.35
CA ASP A 71 -17.80 10.17 -9.95
C ASP A 71 -18.04 8.66 -9.71
N ASP A 72 -17.77 7.81 -10.69
CA ASP A 72 -17.99 6.38 -10.53
C ASP A 72 -16.85 5.75 -9.72
N TYR A 73 -17.14 5.49 -8.46
CA TYR A 73 -16.29 4.75 -7.51
C TYR A 73 -16.08 3.27 -7.89
N SER A 74 -16.42 2.87 -9.10
CA SER A 74 -16.26 1.49 -9.58
C SER A 74 -14.78 1.08 -9.75
N GLN A 75 -13.86 2.03 -9.74
CA GLN A 75 -12.42 1.72 -9.77
C GLN A 75 -11.90 1.31 -8.41
N LEU A 76 -11.51 0.06 -8.32
CA LEU A 76 -10.77 -0.43 -7.16
C LEU A 76 -9.30 -0.02 -7.29
N PRO A 77 -8.75 0.71 -6.31
CA PRO A 77 -7.34 1.05 -6.31
C PRO A 77 -6.47 -0.17 -6.01
N VAL A 78 -5.26 -0.15 -6.49
CA VAL A 78 -4.19 -0.98 -5.92
C VAL A 78 -3.79 -0.36 -4.59
N ILE A 79 -3.95 -1.10 -3.49
CA ILE A 79 -3.66 -0.62 -2.15
C ILE A 79 -2.31 -1.15 -1.68
N THR A 80 -1.44 -0.25 -1.25
CA THR A 80 -0.16 -0.56 -0.63
C THR A 80 -0.13 0.02 0.78
N TYR A 81 0.48 -0.71 1.70
CA TYR A 81 0.61 -0.29 3.10
C TYR A 81 2.06 0.04 3.43
N PRO A 82 2.32 1.11 4.20
CA PRO A 82 3.66 1.38 4.68
C PRO A 82 4.09 0.35 5.74
N LYS A 83 5.40 0.20 5.88
CA LYS A 83 6.04 -0.57 6.95
C LYS A 83 6.31 0.32 8.16
N ILE A 84 6.56 -0.28 9.31
CA ILE A 84 6.82 0.44 10.58
C ILE A 84 8.03 1.39 10.49
N ASP A 85 8.98 1.08 9.64
CA ASP A 85 10.17 1.89 9.38
C ASP A 85 9.92 3.08 8.43
N GLY A 86 8.66 3.34 8.06
CA GLY A 86 8.29 4.42 7.16
C GLY A 86 8.53 4.13 5.68
N THR A 87 8.98 2.95 5.31
CA THR A 87 9.14 2.55 3.91
C THR A 87 7.87 1.91 3.36
N TYR A 88 7.74 1.90 2.05
CA TYR A 88 6.71 1.12 1.37
C TYR A 88 7.21 0.56 0.05
N GLU A 89 6.61 -0.53 -0.41
CA GLU A 89 6.97 -1.19 -1.65
C GLU A 89 5.80 -2.03 -2.18
N ASN A 90 5.57 -1.95 -3.48
CA ASN A 90 4.70 -2.84 -4.22
C ASN A 90 5.35 -3.15 -5.58
N SER A 91 5.76 -4.39 -5.79
CA SER A 91 6.43 -4.86 -7.01
C SER A 91 5.47 -5.50 -8.03
N TRP A 92 4.17 -5.52 -7.74
CA TRP A 92 3.15 -6.17 -8.57
C TRP A 92 2.22 -5.14 -9.20
N MET A 93 2.75 -4.33 -10.12
CA MET A 93 2.01 -3.30 -10.82
C MET A 93 2.32 -3.33 -12.32
N PHE A 94 1.40 -2.80 -13.10
CA PHE A 94 1.64 -2.59 -14.53
C PHE A 94 2.34 -1.26 -14.77
N SER A 95 3.15 -1.19 -15.82
CA SER A 95 3.81 0.06 -16.26
C SER A 95 2.77 1.00 -16.88
N LYS A 96 2.27 1.92 -16.06
CA LYS A 96 1.25 2.92 -16.40
C LYS A 96 1.41 4.16 -15.54
N GLN A 97 0.65 5.20 -15.87
CA GLN A 97 0.46 6.35 -14.99
C GLN A 97 -0.64 6.07 -13.96
N TYR A 98 -0.35 6.41 -12.71
CA TYR A 98 -1.27 6.25 -11.59
C TYR A 98 -1.53 7.59 -10.89
N ILE A 99 -2.75 7.71 -10.37
CA ILE A 99 -3.11 8.72 -9.39
C ILE A 99 -2.91 8.09 -8.01
N LEU A 100 -2.00 8.63 -7.23
CA LEU A 100 -1.71 8.20 -5.87
C LEU A 100 -2.42 9.11 -4.88
N THR A 101 -3.22 8.52 -4.01
CA THR A 101 -3.89 9.19 -2.89
C THR A 101 -3.55 8.49 -1.57
N LEU A 102 -3.67 9.21 -0.47
CA LEU A 102 -3.39 8.69 0.86
C LEU A 102 -4.65 8.74 1.72
N GLU A 103 -4.94 7.65 2.43
CA GLU A 103 -6.07 7.58 3.34
C GLU A 103 -5.68 7.09 4.72
N GLN A 104 -6.51 7.42 5.71
CA GLN A 104 -6.32 7.07 7.13
C GLN A 104 -4.96 7.57 7.67
N THR A 105 -4.62 8.80 7.33
CA THR A 105 -3.31 9.38 7.62
C THR A 105 -3.16 9.84 9.06
N ASN A 106 -1.93 9.77 9.60
CA ASN A 106 -1.52 10.34 10.89
C ASN A 106 -0.72 11.66 10.70
N PHE A 107 -0.87 12.28 9.54
CA PHE A 107 -0.23 13.53 9.15
C PHE A 107 -1.22 14.44 8.43
N TYR A 108 -0.85 15.72 8.25
CA TYR A 108 -1.68 16.69 7.52
C TYR A 108 -1.92 16.24 6.08
N PRO A 109 -3.08 16.61 5.51
CA PRO A 109 -3.44 16.23 4.15
C PRO A 109 -2.31 16.52 3.16
N VAL A 110 -2.08 15.58 2.26
CA VAL A 110 -1.13 15.67 1.16
C VAL A 110 -1.91 15.68 -0.14
N ASP A 111 -1.50 16.52 -1.08
CA ASP A 111 -2.11 16.59 -2.39
C ASP A 111 -1.97 15.27 -3.16
N THR A 112 -2.93 15.01 -4.03
CA THR A 112 -2.89 13.88 -4.95
C THR A 112 -1.67 13.97 -5.86
N MET A 113 -0.97 12.86 -6.05
CA MET A 113 0.24 12.78 -6.88
C MET A 113 -0.02 11.97 -8.15
N VAL A 114 0.59 12.39 -9.25
CA VAL A 114 0.68 11.57 -10.47
C VAL A 114 2.02 10.87 -10.47
N VAL A 115 2.00 9.54 -10.59
CA VAL A 115 3.20 8.70 -10.61
C VAL A 115 3.23 7.92 -11.92
N ASP A 116 4.37 7.94 -12.58
CA ASP A 116 4.60 7.19 -13.82
C ASP A 116 5.46 5.96 -13.51
N LEU A 117 4.88 4.78 -13.65
CA LEU A 117 5.58 3.52 -13.40
C LEU A 117 6.16 2.98 -14.72
N ASN A 118 7.48 2.89 -14.77
CA ASN A 118 8.19 2.38 -15.94
C ASN A 118 8.37 0.86 -15.86
N ALA A 119 8.31 0.20 -17.01
CA ALA A 119 8.56 -1.24 -17.09
C ALA A 119 9.98 -1.62 -16.67
N GLY A 120 10.10 -2.78 -16.04
CA GLY A 120 11.39 -3.41 -15.73
C GLY A 120 12.00 -3.04 -14.39
N GLY A 121 11.23 -2.40 -13.47
CA GLY A 121 11.78 -2.09 -12.16
C GLY A 121 10.83 -1.41 -11.20
N LEU A 122 11.38 -0.94 -10.08
CA LEU A 122 10.68 -0.18 -9.07
C LEU A 122 10.94 1.32 -9.27
N THR A 123 9.87 2.09 -9.38
CA THR A 123 9.93 3.56 -9.39
C THR A 123 10.12 4.06 -7.96
N ASP A 124 11.12 4.90 -7.72
CA ASP A 124 11.35 5.55 -6.43
C ASP A 124 10.43 6.77 -6.29
N GLN A 125 9.58 6.77 -5.26
CA GLN A 125 8.66 7.86 -4.95
C GLN A 125 8.62 8.12 -3.45
N ASP A 126 9.44 9.01 -2.94
CA ASP A 126 9.33 9.48 -1.55
C ASP A 126 8.12 10.42 -1.40
N ILE A 127 7.38 10.26 -0.30
CA ILE A 127 6.19 11.04 0.02
C ILE A 127 6.52 11.99 1.16
N LYS A 128 6.50 13.30 0.88
CA LYS A 128 6.74 14.33 1.90
C LYS A 128 5.45 14.57 2.69
N VAL A 129 5.54 14.47 4.01
CA VAL A 129 4.42 14.64 4.94
C VAL A 129 4.79 15.57 6.09
N ILE A 130 3.80 16.17 6.72
CA ILE A 130 3.95 16.88 8.00
C ILE A 130 3.16 16.07 9.04
N PRO A 131 3.79 15.30 9.93
CA PRO A 131 3.08 14.52 10.94
C PRO A 131 2.34 15.45 11.90
N TYR A 132 1.21 15.03 12.46
CA TYR A 132 0.50 15.82 13.47
C TYR A 132 1.35 16.05 14.72
N ALA A 133 2.14 15.04 15.09
CA ALA A 133 3.07 15.15 16.21
C ALA A 133 4.31 14.25 15.96
N ARG A 134 5.43 14.66 16.54
CA ARG A 134 6.68 13.89 16.61
C ARG A 134 6.87 13.38 18.01
N ILE A 135 7.36 12.17 18.16
CA ILE A 135 7.58 11.53 19.45
C ILE A 135 9.06 11.11 19.53
N ASP A 136 9.77 11.75 20.44
CA ASP A 136 11.16 11.45 20.71
C ASP A 136 11.28 10.64 22.01
N VAL A 137 11.78 9.42 21.94
CA VAL A 137 12.03 8.59 23.11
C VAL A 137 13.37 8.97 23.71
N ASN A 138 13.35 9.68 24.83
CA ASN A 138 14.55 10.17 25.50
C ASN A 138 15.26 9.07 26.29
N ASN A 139 14.49 8.18 26.93
CA ASN A 139 15.05 7.07 27.71
C ASN A 139 14.00 5.94 27.85
N ALA A 140 14.48 4.70 27.85
CA ALA A 140 13.67 3.52 28.11
C ALA A 140 14.47 2.53 29.00
N VAL A 141 13.99 2.30 30.22
CA VAL A 141 14.66 1.46 31.22
C VAL A 141 13.68 0.41 31.74
N PHE A 142 14.13 -0.82 31.80
CA PHE A 142 13.39 -1.92 32.41
C PHE A 142 14.00 -2.26 33.77
N GLU A 143 13.33 -1.84 34.85
CA GLU A 143 13.75 -2.06 36.22
C GLU A 143 12.60 -2.60 37.09
N ASN A 144 12.90 -3.50 38.00
CA ASN A 144 11.94 -4.05 38.95
C ASN A 144 10.65 -4.54 38.28
N LYS A 145 10.77 -5.21 37.13
CA LYS A 145 9.65 -5.70 36.31
C LYS A 145 8.74 -4.59 35.77
N LYS A 146 9.22 -3.36 35.69
CA LYS A 146 8.52 -2.21 35.13
C LYS A 146 9.32 -1.59 34.00
N LEU A 147 8.67 -1.28 32.91
CA LEU A 147 9.23 -0.47 31.84
C LEU A 147 8.92 1.01 32.13
N LYS A 148 9.99 1.79 32.28
CA LYS A 148 9.90 3.26 32.40
C LYS A 148 10.37 3.86 31.09
N VAL A 149 9.52 4.69 30.49
CA VAL A 149 9.86 5.41 29.24
C VAL A 149 9.65 6.90 29.47
N SER A 150 10.64 7.68 29.19
CA SER A 150 10.51 9.13 29.07
C SER A 150 10.54 9.53 27.61
N TYR A 151 9.63 10.38 27.21
CA TYR A 151 9.51 10.83 25.84
C TYR A 151 9.07 12.28 25.76
N THR A 152 9.35 12.91 24.66
CA THR A 152 8.89 14.26 24.32
C THR A 152 7.93 14.16 23.15
N ILE A 153 6.80 14.89 23.22
CA ILE A 153 5.88 15.01 22.09
C ILE A 153 5.89 16.46 21.64
N THR A 154 6.21 16.66 20.36
CA THR A 154 6.21 17.97 19.72
C THR A 154 5.14 18.00 18.65
N ARG A 155 4.19 18.91 18.73
CA ARG A 155 3.20 19.15 17.67
C ARG A 155 3.85 19.87 16.50
N SER A 156 3.49 19.51 15.28
CA SER A 156 3.98 20.22 14.10
C SER A 156 3.29 21.58 13.92
N LYS A 157 2.03 21.70 14.34
CA LYS A 157 1.26 22.95 14.32
C LYS A 157 0.42 23.09 15.58
N ASP A 158 -0.05 24.32 15.86
CA ASP A 158 -0.82 24.63 17.06
C ASP A 158 -2.34 24.46 16.91
N ASP A 159 -2.80 23.93 15.80
CA ASP A 159 -4.22 23.76 15.47
C ASP A 159 -4.86 22.50 16.08
N TYR A 160 -4.05 21.55 16.58
CA TYR A 160 -4.53 20.35 17.27
C TYR A 160 -4.03 20.26 18.70
N LYS A 161 -4.82 19.60 19.55
CA LYS A 161 -4.43 19.28 20.94
C LYS A 161 -4.16 17.79 21.06
N ILE A 162 -3.14 17.44 21.83
CA ILE A 162 -2.87 16.07 22.22
C ILE A 162 -3.81 15.74 23.38
N GLU A 163 -4.78 14.88 23.16
CA GLU A 163 -5.70 14.45 24.21
C GLU A 163 -5.10 13.36 25.10
N ASN A 164 -4.46 12.39 24.48
CA ASN A 164 -3.91 11.21 25.19
C ASN A 164 -2.59 10.77 24.56
N ALA A 165 -1.69 10.32 25.41
CA ALA A 165 -0.51 9.57 25.00
C ALA A 165 -0.39 8.35 25.90
N PHE A 166 -0.17 7.19 25.33
CA PHE A 166 0.00 5.95 26.06
C PHE A 166 1.11 5.09 25.47
N LEU A 167 1.75 4.30 26.29
CA LEU A 167 2.70 3.30 25.88
C LEU A 167 2.00 1.96 25.78
N ALA A 168 2.01 1.36 24.60
CA ALA A 168 1.59 -0.01 24.39
C ALA A 168 2.82 -0.90 24.20
N TRP A 169 2.85 -2.08 24.83
CA TRP A 169 3.89 -3.06 24.63
C TRP A 169 3.31 -4.46 24.47
N HIS A 170 4.00 -5.31 23.76
CA HIS A 170 3.59 -6.68 23.53
C HIS A 170 4.82 -7.60 23.43
N ILE A 171 4.68 -8.84 23.93
CA ILE A 171 5.75 -9.85 23.91
C ILE A 171 5.98 -10.45 22.51
N SER A 172 5.04 -10.27 21.58
CA SER A 172 5.18 -10.73 20.19
C SER A 172 5.40 -9.57 19.26
N PRO A 173 6.44 -9.59 18.41
CA PRO A 173 6.66 -8.55 17.42
C PRO A 173 5.62 -8.54 16.27
N ARG A 174 4.70 -9.52 16.27
CA ARG A 174 3.72 -9.71 15.19
C ARG A 174 2.30 -9.44 15.67
N ARG A 175 2.00 -8.29 16.23
CA ARG A 175 0.60 -7.90 16.37
C ARG A 175 0.23 -6.78 15.42
N ASN A 176 -0.71 -7.12 14.55
CA ASN A 176 -1.56 -6.14 13.88
C ASN A 176 -2.58 -5.66 14.92
N TRP A 177 -2.62 -4.40 15.21
CA TRP A 177 -3.63 -3.72 16.02
C TRP A 177 -4.78 -3.28 15.13
#